data_960ee295f34bb4561a423bc4561029c5
#
_entry.id   960ee295f34bb4561a423bc4561029c5
#
_cell.length_a   1.000
_cell.length_b   1.000
_cell.length_c   1.000
_cell.angle_alpha   90.00
_cell.angle_beta   90.00
_cell.angle_gamma   90.00
#
_symmetry.space_group_name_H-M   'P 1'
#
loop_
_entity.id
_entity.type
_entity.pdbx_description
1 polymer ?
#
loop_
_entity_poly.entity_id
_entity_poly.type
_entity_poly.pdbx_seq_one_letter_code
_entity_poly.pdbx_strand_id
1 'polypeptide(L)'
;MISFLMINIGSMDTLASRFAVLNALNVTPDLMPLVLSLLVCAYALISIAISISFLKFVSLHSQLIAGRIKLRLIDYYLSLGWIEHIQNANSEKISRIQNDATYVGQQILFAMHLFSRFALASIITAALLYYNLAVTSIMVVSLSLSYATIYFFFKPAIAKNSIIVAREKDLALKTLTNMFGSIKEIIFYNTKHAVLKDFDGMNVRMASAEGVNMYLAQIPRFIIDSLLLIALVLFAAFYSTQGLTANNFIVTVSIYGVAGLKLLPAFQNIFYFASEIQARSKYLNNIVPLINQIKPEDIF
;
A
#
# COMPACT_ATOMS: atom_id res chain seq x y z
N MET A 1 1.94 3.38 25.03
CA MET A 1 1.52 4.46 25.94
C MET A 1 0.23 4.12 26.68
N ILE A 2 -0.90 3.83 25.99
CA ILE A 2 -2.19 3.47 26.65
C ILE A 2 -2.04 2.22 27.53
N SER A 3 -1.37 1.14 27.06
CA SER A 3 -1.13 -0.07 27.86
C SER A 3 -0.25 0.19 29.08
N PHE A 4 0.75 1.06 28.94
CA PHE A 4 1.61 1.47 30.03
C PHE A 4 0.81 2.27 31.09
N LEU A 5 -0.13 3.09 30.66
CA LEU A 5 -1.04 3.85 31.51
C LEU A 5 -2.03 2.93 32.25
N MET A 6 -2.61 1.94 31.56
CA MET A 6 -3.57 1.01 32.18
C MET A 6 -2.92 0.07 33.21
N ILE A 7 -1.67 -0.32 33.01
CA ILE A 7 -0.94 -1.25 33.88
C ILE A 7 -0.44 -0.56 35.15
N ASN A 8 -0.14 0.73 35.09
CA ASN A 8 0.40 1.51 36.23
C ASN A 8 -0.67 2.29 37.01
N ILE A 9 -1.94 2.04 36.82
CA ILE A 9 -3.01 2.63 37.65
C ILE A 9 -2.83 2.32 39.16
N GLY A 10 -2.13 1.20 39.47
CA GLY A 10 -1.77 0.85 40.84
C GLY A 10 -0.55 1.56 41.46
N SER A 11 0.21 2.36 40.69
CA SER A 11 1.37 3.09 41.14
C SER A 11 1.41 4.51 40.58
N MET A 12 0.38 5.30 40.91
CA MET A 12 0.22 6.70 40.46
C MET A 12 1.42 7.58 40.77
N ASP A 13 2.08 7.35 41.88
CA ASP A 13 3.25 8.15 42.33
C ASP A 13 4.47 7.97 41.41
N THR A 14 4.62 6.79 40.78
CA THR A 14 5.74 6.55 39.86
C THR A 14 5.50 7.13 38.46
N LEU A 15 4.26 7.35 38.07
CA LEU A 15 3.90 8.03 36.82
C LEU A 15 4.13 9.56 36.95
N ALA A 16 3.71 10.14 38.03
CA ALA A 16 3.90 11.57 38.31
C ALA A 16 5.39 11.97 38.26
N SER A 17 6.26 11.11 38.81
CA SER A 17 7.71 11.39 38.84
C SER A 17 8.40 11.28 37.47
N ARG A 18 7.84 10.52 36.53
CA ARG A 18 8.42 10.30 35.19
C ARG A 18 7.98 11.31 34.12
N PHE A 19 6.84 11.96 34.31
CA PHE A 19 6.36 12.97 33.40
C PHE A 19 6.51 14.38 33.96
N ALA A 20 7.61 15.04 33.64
CA ALA A 20 7.88 16.42 34.03
C ALA A 20 6.73 17.41 33.71
N VAL A 21 5.96 17.12 32.64
CA VAL A 21 4.79 17.92 32.24
C VAL A 21 3.64 17.81 33.25
N LEU A 22 3.45 16.67 33.91
CA LEU A 22 2.39 16.48 34.91
C LEU A 22 2.74 17.19 36.23
N ASN A 23 4.01 17.24 36.60
CA ASN A 23 4.49 18.00 37.77
C ASN A 23 4.35 19.51 37.55
N ALA A 24 4.50 19.99 36.30
CA ALA A 24 4.36 21.41 35.98
C ALA A 24 2.88 21.89 36.03
N LEU A 25 1.91 20.98 35.97
CA LEU A 25 0.47 21.29 35.97
C LEU A 25 -0.17 21.27 37.38
N ASN A 26 0.58 20.96 38.46
CA ASN A 26 0.08 20.87 39.85
C ASN A 26 -1.25 20.09 39.99
N VAL A 27 -1.40 18.99 39.22
CA VAL A 27 -2.64 18.20 39.18
C VAL A 27 -2.76 17.36 40.45
N THR A 28 -3.89 17.50 41.16
CA THR A 28 -4.20 16.62 42.29
C THR A 28 -4.33 15.17 41.86
N PRO A 29 -3.93 14.18 42.69
CA PRO A 29 -3.94 12.75 42.33
C PRO A 29 -5.29 12.26 41.81
N ASP A 30 -6.40 12.82 42.30
CA ASP A 30 -7.75 12.44 41.90
C ASP A 30 -8.13 12.87 40.49
N LEU A 31 -7.53 13.94 39.95
CA LEU A 31 -7.75 14.47 38.62
C LEU A 31 -6.79 13.88 37.56
N MET A 32 -5.79 13.13 37.97
CA MET A 32 -4.73 12.57 37.13
C MET A 32 -5.28 11.65 36.00
N PRO A 33 -6.22 10.73 36.27
CA PRO A 33 -6.79 9.89 35.21
C PRO A 33 -7.54 10.72 34.15
N LEU A 34 -8.23 11.77 34.58
CA LEU A 34 -8.96 12.65 33.67
C LEU A 34 -8.01 13.47 32.78
N VAL A 35 -6.95 14.05 33.34
CA VAL A 35 -5.95 14.79 32.56
C VAL A 35 -5.25 13.88 31.55
N LEU A 36 -4.86 12.66 31.97
CA LEU A 36 -4.25 11.67 31.08
C LEU A 36 -5.19 11.25 29.94
N SER A 37 -6.47 11.05 30.24
CA SER A 37 -7.45 10.71 29.20
C SER A 37 -7.65 11.84 28.19
N LEU A 38 -7.70 13.10 28.65
CA LEU A 38 -7.79 14.28 27.78
C LEU A 38 -6.55 14.42 26.88
N LEU A 39 -5.34 14.19 27.43
CA LEU A 39 -4.11 14.20 26.64
C LEU A 39 -4.10 13.11 25.56
N VAL A 40 -4.59 11.91 25.87
CA VAL A 40 -4.71 10.83 24.91
C VAL A 40 -5.73 11.19 23.82
N CYS A 41 -6.87 11.77 24.18
CA CYS A 41 -7.86 12.24 23.22
C CYS A 41 -7.31 13.36 22.32
N ALA A 42 -6.63 14.34 22.89
CA ALA A 42 -5.99 15.42 22.13
C ALA A 42 -4.94 14.86 21.14
N TYR A 43 -4.09 13.93 21.59
CA TYR A 43 -3.14 13.24 20.73
C TYR A 43 -3.84 12.48 19.59
N ALA A 44 -4.94 11.79 19.87
CA ALA A 44 -5.71 11.07 18.87
C ALA A 44 -6.28 12.03 17.81
N LEU A 45 -6.84 13.16 18.21
CA LEU A 45 -7.37 14.17 17.29
C LEU A 45 -6.28 14.77 16.41
N ILE A 46 -5.13 15.13 16.99
CA ILE A 46 -3.97 15.64 16.23
C ILE A 46 -3.48 14.57 15.23
N SER A 47 -3.36 13.32 15.68
CA SER A 47 -2.96 12.21 14.81
C SER A 47 -3.90 12.01 13.64
N ILE A 48 -5.22 12.12 13.85
CA ILE A 48 -6.23 12.05 12.79
C ILE A 48 -6.05 13.21 11.80
N ALA A 49 -5.90 14.45 12.29
CA ALA A 49 -5.71 15.62 11.44
C ALA A 49 -4.44 15.51 10.56
N ILE A 50 -3.33 15.07 11.14
CA ILE A 50 -2.08 14.80 10.40
C ILE A 50 -2.28 13.71 9.35
N SER A 51 -2.96 12.62 9.70
CA SER A 51 -3.22 11.49 8.79
C SER A 51 -4.09 11.91 7.60
N ILE A 52 -5.14 12.70 7.84
CA ILE A 52 -6.01 13.22 6.78
C ILE A 52 -5.23 14.19 5.88
N SER A 53 -4.44 15.08 6.46
CA SER A 53 -3.61 16.03 5.70
C SER A 53 -2.58 15.31 4.83
N PHE A 54 -1.91 14.29 5.36
CA PHE A 54 -0.99 13.44 4.62
C PHE A 54 -1.69 12.71 3.47
N LEU A 55 -2.85 12.09 3.74
CA LEU A 55 -3.63 11.39 2.71
C LEU A 55 -4.03 12.34 1.57
N LYS A 56 -4.54 13.54 1.90
CA LYS A 56 -4.88 14.57 0.92
C LYS A 56 -3.66 14.98 0.09
N PHE A 57 -2.54 15.27 0.75
CA PHE A 57 -1.30 15.66 0.10
C PHE A 57 -0.82 14.60 -0.90
N VAL A 58 -0.68 13.35 -0.47
CA VAL A 58 -0.20 12.25 -1.30
C VAL A 58 -1.13 11.99 -2.47
N SER A 59 -2.46 11.95 -2.22
CA SER A 59 -3.45 11.70 -3.27
C SER A 59 -3.49 12.80 -4.33
N LEU A 60 -3.48 14.07 -3.93
CA LEU A 60 -3.47 15.18 -4.87
C LEU A 60 -2.19 15.25 -5.69
N HIS A 61 -1.02 15.15 -5.03
CA HIS A 61 0.25 15.29 -5.73
C HIS A 61 0.52 14.14 -6.70
N SER A 62 0.15 12.90 -6.36
CA SER A 62 0.28 11.77 -7.28
C SER A 62 -0.55 11.94 -8.55
N GLN A 63 -1.79 12.44 -8.42
CA GLN A 63 -2.66 12.71 -9.56
C GLN A 63 -2.19 13.92 -10.41
N LEU A 64 -1.69 14.98 -9.76
CA LEU A 64 -1.10 16.12 -10.46
C LEU A 64 0.15 15.70 -11.25
N ILE A 65 1.00 14.83 -10.69
CA ILE A 65 2.16 14.29 -11.41
C ILE A 65 1.69 13.48 -12.62
N ALA A 66 0.68 12.61 -12.46
CA ALA A 66 0.10 11.88 -13.59
C ALA A 66 -0.40 12.82 -14.68
N GLY A 67 -1.10 13.91 -14.31
CA GLY A 67 -1.56 14.95 -15.24
C GLY A 67 -0.41 15.62 -15.98
N ARG A 68 0.67 15.97 -15.30
CA ARG A 68 1.88 16.55 -15.94
C ARG A 68 2.54 15.56 -16.90
N ILE A 69 2.61 14.28 -16.55
CA ILE A 69 3.13 13.24 -17.45
C ILE A 69 2.26 13.15 -18.72
N LYS A 70 0.92 13.18 -18.58
CA LYS A 70 0.01 13.20 -19.73
C LYS A 70 0.29 14.36 -20.67
N LEU A 71 0.42 15.57 -20.12
CA LEU A 71 0.72 16.76 -20.91
C LEU A 71 2.06 16.63 -21.66
N ARG A 72 3.11 16.17 -20.97
CA ARG A 72 4.42 15.94 -21.60
C ARG A 72 4.36 14.90 -22.72
N LEU A 73 3.61 13.82 -22.55
CA LEU A 73 3.42 12.81 -23.58
C LEU A 73 2.67 13.37 -24.80
N ILE A 74 1.66 14.22 -24.57
CA ILE A 74 0.94 14.89 -25.65
C ILE A 74 1.90 15.79 -26.43
N ASP A 75 2.66 16.62 -25.73
CA ASP A 75 3.63 17.53 -26.34
C ASP A 75 4.69 16.77 -27.15
N TYR A 76 5.27 15.70 -26.57
CA TYR A 76 6.18 14.79 -27.26
C TYR A 76 5.57 14.24 -28.56
N TYR A 77 4.34 13.70 -28.48
CA TYR A 77 3.72 13.15 -29.68
C TYR A 77 3.37 14.21 -30.72
N LEU A 78 3.00 15.43 -30.33
CA LEU A 78 2.74 16.53 -31.26
C LEU A 78 4.03 17.06 -31.91
N SER A 79 5.19 16.91 -31.29
CA SER A 79 6.48 17.30 -31.82
C SER A 79 7.11 16.30 -32.78
N LEU A 80 6.57 15.08 -32.89
CA LEU A 80 7.04 14.04 -33.79
C LEU A 80 6.80 14.39 -35.26
N GLY A 81 7.71 13.95 -36.13
CA GLY A 81 7.55 14.07 -37.58
C GLY A 81 6.42 13.22 -38.15
N TRP A 82 5.93 13.58 -39.32
CA TRP A 82 4.83 12.88 -39.99
C TRP A 82 5.08 11.38 -40.18
N ILE A 83 6.30 10.98 -40.52
CA ILE A 83 6.68 9.59 -40.74
C ILE A 83 6.52 8.76 -39.45
N GLU A 84 6.94 9.30 -38.30
CA GLU A 84 6.83 8.67 -37.00
C GLU A 84 5.36 8.55 -36.53
N HIS A 85 4.52 9.51 -36.96
CA HIS A 85 3.09 9.43 -36.72
C HIS A 85 2.41 8.28 -37.45
N ILE A 86 2.83 7.96 -38.67
CA ILE A 86 2.26 6.86 -39.46
C ILE A 86 2.73 5.50 -38.95
N GLN A 87 3.95 5.39 -38.46
CA GLN A 87 4.53 4.13 -37.96
C GLN A 87 3.89 3.63 -36.67
N ASN A 88 3.41 4.54 -35.82
CA ASN A 88 2.84 4.20 -34.51
C ASN A 88 1.31 4.36 -34.54
N ALA A 89 0.58 3.29 -34.18
CA ALA A 89 -0.88 3.32 -34.11
C ALA A 89 -1.40 4.38 -33.12
N ASN A 90 -2.43 5.11 -33.52
CA ASN A 90 -3.05 6.13 -32.65
C ASN A 90 -3.58 5.54 -31.34
N SER A 91 -4.08 4.29 -31.37
CA SER A 91 -4.51 3.57 -30.17
C SER A 91 -3.41 3.38 -29.14
N GLU A 92 -2.16 3.13 -29.58
CA GLU A 92 -1.02 2.98 -28.70
C GLU A 92 -0.64 4.31 -28.02
N LYS A 93 -0.62 5.42 -28.78
CA LYS A 93 -0.38 6.76 -28.24
C LYS A 93 -1.43 7.12 -27.19
N ILE A 94 -2.70 6.86 -27.49
CA ILE A 94 -3.82 7.11 -26.57
C ILE A 94 -3.68 6.24 -25.31
N SER A 95 -3.30 4.96 -25.45
CA SER A 95 -3.06 4.06 -24.30
C SER A 95 -1.96 4.59 -23.40
N ARG A 96 -0.84 5.01 -23.96
CA ARG A 96 0.28 5.58 -23.18
C ARG A 96 -0.09 6.84 -22.43
N ILE A 97 -0.82 7.75 -23.09
CA ILE A 97 -1.27 9.00 -22.46
C ILE A 97 -2.31 8.73 -21.37
N GLN A 98 -3.32 7.93 -21.64
CA GLN A 98 -4.44 7.74 -20.70
C GLN A 98 -4.16 6.70 -19.62
N ASN A 99 -3.67 5.53 -20.02
CA ASN A 99 -3.48 4.39 -19.11
C ASN A 99 -2.11 4.45 -18.42
N ASP A 100 -1.02 4.44 -19.20
CA ASP A 100 0.31 4.29 -18.63
C ASP A 100 0.66 5.46 -17.71
N ALA A 101 0.38 6.71 -18.10
CA ALA A 101 0.60 7.88 -17.26
C ALA A 101 -0.23 7.84 -15.97
N THR A 102 -1.48 7.35 -16.04
CA THR A 102 -2.34 7.19 -14.86
C THR A 102 -1.79 6.14 -13.91
N TYR A 103 -1.31 4.99 -14.44
CA TYR A 103 -0.71 3.95 -13.61
C TYR A 103 0.63 4.36 -13.00
N VAL A 104 1.42 5.19 -13.68
CA VAL A 104 2.63 5.79 -13.07
C VAL A 104 2.26 6.70 -11.90
N GLY A 105 1.21 7.51 -12.02
CA GLY A 105 0.69 8.29 -10.89
C GLY A 105 0.25 7.42 -9.71
N GLN A 106 -0.42 6.29 -9.98
CA GLN A 106 -0.78 5.32 -8.95
C GLN A 106 0.43 4.64 -8.32
N GLN A 107 1.48 4.35 -9.09
CA GLN A 107 2.73 3.80 -8.53
C GLN A 107 3.39 4.78 -7.55
N ILE A 108 3.40 6.09 -7.88
CA ILE A 108 3.90 7.12 -6.97
C ILE A 108 3.05 7.16 -5.69
N LEU A 109 1.73 7.09 -5.80
CA LEU A 109 0.82 7.00 -4.67
C LEU A 109 1.18 5.82 -3.75
N PHE A 110 1.31 4.62 -4.34
CA PHE A 110 1.64 3.42 -3.59
C PHE A 110 3.05 3.46 -2.97
N ALA A 111 4.02 4.04 -3.66
CA ALA A 111 5.38 4.22 -3.13
C ALA A 111 5.38 5.15 -1.90
N MET A 112 4.63 6.25 -1.93
CA MET A 112 4.51 7.16 -0.79
C MET A 112 3.80 6.49 0.40
N HIS A 113 2.74 5.71 0.14
CA HIS A 113 2.07 4.92 1.18
C HIS A 113 2.99 3.84 1.74
N LEU A 114 3.74 3.12 0.89
CA LEU A 114 4.73 2.13 1.31
C LEU A 114 5.74 2.74 2.29
N PHE A 115 6.32 3.88 1.91
CA PHE A 115 7.28 4.60 2.76
C PHE A 115 6.68 5.00 4.11
N SER A 116 5.45 5.54 4.11
CA SER A 116 4.74 5.92 5.33
C SER A 116 4.51 4.72 6.26
N ARG A 117 4.09 3.54 5.71
CA ARG A 117 3.86 2.33 6.51
C ARG A 117 5.15 1.73 7.02
N PHE A 118 6.21 1.78 6.22
CA PHE A 118 7.53 1.36 6.64
C PHE A 118 8.08 2.22 7.78
N ALA A 119 7.95 3.55 7.68
CA ALA A 119 8.34 4.47 8.75
C ALA A 119 7.56 4.20 10.05
N LEU A 120 6.24 4.00 9.96
CA LEU A 120 5.41 3.67 11.13
C LEU A 120 5.84 2.34 11.77
N ALA A 121 6.04 1.30 10.96
CA ALA A 121 6.50 0.01 11.46
C ALA A 121 7.88 0.12 12.14
N SER A 122 8.81 0.87 11.55
CA SER A 122 10.14 1.10 12.10
C SER A 122 10.11 1.82 13.46
N ILE A 123 9.28 2.86 13.60
CA ILE A 123 9.13 3.60 14.86
C ILE A 123 8.57 2.70 15.97
N ILE A 124 7.52 1.94 15.68
CA ILE A 124 6.92 1.03 16.67
C ILE A 124 7.91 -0.07 17.04
N THR A 125 8.60 -0.64 16.05
CA THR A 125 9.65 -1.67 16.28
C THR A 125 10.77 -1.14 17.14
N ALA A 126 11.28 0.08 16.90
CA ALA A 126 12.31 0.70 17.71
C ALA A 126 11.86 0.90 19.17
N ALA A 127 10.61 1.34 19.38
CA ALA A 127 10.04 1.47 20.73
C ALA A 127 9.93 0.11 21.46
N LEU A 128 9.54 -0.97 20.76
CA LEU A 128 9.47 -2.30 21.33
C LEU A 128 10.87 -2.90 21.61
N LEU A 129 11.86 -2.64 20.75
CA LEU A 129 13.25 -3.06 20.97
C LEU A 129 13.83 -2.43 22.24
N TYR A 130 13.48 -1.18 22.53
CA TYR A 130 13.87 -0.50 23.78
C TYR A 130 13.24 -1.17 25.01
N TYR A 131 12.01 -1.71 24.88
CA TYR A 131 11.32 -2.40 25.97
C TYR A 131 11.89 -3.79 26.26
N ASN A 132 12.02 -4.63 25.24
CA ASN A 132 12.61 -5.98 25.34
C ASN A 132 13.23 -6.39 24.00
N LEU A 133 14.57 -6.38 23.94
CA LEU A 133 15.33 -6.66 22.74
C LEU A 133 15.09 -8.09 22.22
N ALA A 134 15.12 -9.09 23.09
CA ALA A 134 15.05 -10.49 22.70
C ALA A 134 13.68 -10.84 22.09
N VAL A 135 12.60 -10.56 22.80
CA VAL A 135 11.24 -10.90 22.35
C VAL A 135 10.89 -10.14 21.08
N THR A 136 11.20 -8.83 21.03
CA THR A 136 10.91 -7.99 19.86
C THR A 136 11.70 -8.44 18.64
N SER A 137 12.99 -8.76 18.81
CA SER A 137 13.81 -9.23 17.66
C SER A 137 13.26 -10.52 17.07
N ILE A 138 12.89 -11.49 17.89
CA ILE A 138 12.28 -12.75 17.44
C ILE A 138 10.97 -12.46 16.70
N MET A 139 10.10 -11.62 17.25
CA MET A 139 8.82 -11.27 16.65
C MET A 139 9.00 -10.57 15.28
N VAL A 140 9.85 -9.55 15.21
CA VAL A 140 10.07 -8.77 13.98
C VAL A 140 10.76 -9.60 12.91
N VAL A 141 11.76 -10.41 13.28
CA VAL A 141 12.45 -11.31 12.34
C VAL A 141 11.49 -12.35 11.79
N SER A 142 10.69 -13.00 12.65
CA SER A 142 9.72 -14.02 12.20
C SER A 142 8.64 -13.43 11.27
N LEU A 143 8.09 -12.25 11.61
CA LEU A 143 7.13 -11.57 10.75
C LEU A 143 7.76 -11.16 9.42
N SER A 144 8.93 -10.52 9.46
CA SER A 144 9.63 -10.07 8.25
C SER A 144 9.98 -11.24 7.34
N LEU A 145 10.46 -12.36 7.91
CA LEU A 145 10.78 -13.56 7.15
C LEU A 145 9.52 -14.18 6.51
N SER A 146 8.42 -14.25 7.26
CA SER A 146 7.15 -14.77 6.76
C SER A 146 6.63 -13.94 5.58
N TYR A 147 6.61 -12.60 5.72
CA TYR A 147 6.19 -11.72 4.62
C TYR A 147 7.14 -11.77 3.44
N ALA A 148 8.46 -11.79 3.66
CA ALA A 148 9.43 -11.93 2.60
C ALA A 148 9.25 -13.23 1.82
N THR A 149 9.12 -14.37 2.52
CA THR A 149 8.89 -15.68 1.89
C THR A 149 7.63 -15.66 1.03
N ILE A 150 6.51 -15.16 1.56
CA ILE A 150 5.26 -15.05 0.83
C ILE A 150 5.42 -14.14 -0.39
N TYR A 151 6.09 -12.98 -0.24
CA TYR A 151 6.32 -12.05 -1.33
C TYR A 151 7.15 -12.67 -2.46
N PHE A 152 8.26 -13.31 -2.14
CA PHE A 152 9.10 -13.96 -3.15
C PHE A 152 8.39 -15.10 -3.86
N PHE A 153 7.50 -15.81 -3.17
CA PHE A 153 6.69 -16.88 -3.75
C PHE A 153 5.66 -16.36 -4.74
N PHE A 154 4.95 -15.26 -4.43
CA PHE A 154 3.89 -14.72 -5.28
C PHE A 154 4.38 -13.71 -6.33
N LYS A 155 5.53 -13.08 -6.13
CA LYS A 155 6.10 -12.09 -7.05
C LYS A 155 6.13 -12.53 -8.53
N PRO A 156 6.60 -13.74 -8.89
CA PRO A 156 6.63 -14.16 -10.29
C PRO A 156 5.23 -14.31 -10.90
N ALA A 157 4.24 -14.78 -10.14
CA ALA A 157 2.86 -14.86 -10.60
C ALA A 157 2.26 -13.48 -10.84
N ILE A 158 2.45 -12.54 -9.93
CA ILE A 158 2.00 -11.14 -10.08
C ILE A 158 2.65 -10.50 -11.30
N ALA A 159 3.95 -10.68 -11.49
CA ALA A 159 4.67 -10.13 -12.64
C ALA A 159 4.16 -10.70 -13.97
N LYS A 160 3.94 -12.02 -14.06
CA LYS A 160 3.39 -12.68 -15.25
C LYS A 160 2.00 -12.14 -15.59
N ASN A 161 1.11 -12.08 -14.61
CA ASN A 161 -0.25 -11.59 -14.82
C ASN A 161 -0.27 -10.10 -15.20
N SER A 162 0.64 -9.29 -14.66
CA SER A 162 0.78 -7.88 -15.05
C SER A 162 1.10 -7.70 -16.52
N ILE A 163 1.94 -8.57 -17.09
CA ILE A 163 2.26 -8.55 -18.52
C ILE A 163 1.01 -8.90 -19.35
N ILE A 164 0.23 -9.90 -18.91
CA ILE A 164 -1.00 -10.29 -19.58
C ILE A 164 -2.01 -9.13 -19.55
N VAL A 165 -2.25 -8.55 -18.37
CA VAL A 165 -3.18 -7.41 -18.20
C VAL A 165 -2.80 -6.27 -19.13
N ALA A 166 -1.54 -5.85 -19.13
CA ALA A 166 -1.08 -4.74 -19.95
C ALA A 166 -1.23 -5.03 -21.45
N ARG A 167 -0.87 -6.25 -21.90
CA ARG A 167 -0.99 -6.66 -23.29
C ARG A 167 -2.45 -6.70 -23.76
N GLU A 168 -3.31 -7.38 -23.00
CA GLU A 168 -4.73 -7.52 -23.38
C GLU A 168 -5.44 -6.15 -23.34
N LYS A 169 -5.03 -5.26 -22.46
CA LYS A 169 -5.56 -3.88 -22.38
C LYS A 169 -5.20 -3.06 -23.62
N ASP A 170 -3.95 -3.14 -24.08
CA ASP A 170 -3.52 -2.47 -25.30
C ASP A 170 -4.27 -3.03 -26.53
N LEU A 171 -4.43 -4.36 -26.59
CA LEU A 171 -5.20 -5.03 -27.65
C LEU A 171 -6.68 -4.63 -27.60
N ALA A 172 -7.29 -4.59 -26.42
CA ALA A 172 -8.68 -4.18 -26.26
C ALA A 172 -8.90 -2.74 -26.75
N LEU A 173 -8.01 -1.80 -26.38
CA LEU A 173 -8.11 -0.43 -26.86
C LEU A 173 -7.95 -0.32 -28.37
N LYS A 174 -7.00 -1.05 -28.96
CA LYS A 174 -6.83 -1.13 -30.42
C LYS A 174 -8.08 -1.66 -31.10
N THR A 175 -8.63 -2.75 -30.57
CA THR A 175 -9.85 -3.38 -31.10
C THR A 175 -11.03 -2.41 -31.02
N LEU A 176 -11.25 -1.75 -29.88
CA LEU A 176 -12.31 -0.76 -29.72
C LEU A 176 -12.15 0.42 -30.69
N THR A 177 -10.93 0.95 -30.84
CA THR A 177 -10.66 2.03 -31.80
C THR A 177 -10.97 1.61 -33.23
N ASN A 178 -10.59 0.40 -33.62
CA ASN A 178 -10.87 -0.13 -34.94
C ASN A 178 -12.39 -0.41 -35.16
N MET A 179 -13.06 -1.00 -34.16
CA MET A 179 -14.50 -1.26 -34.19
C MET A 179 -15.31 0.01 -34.43
N PHE A 180 -15.03 1.06 -33.65
CA PHE A 180 -15.74 2.33 -33.82
C PHE A 180 -15.29 3.09 -35.08
N GLY A 181 -14.05 2.91 -35.51
CA GLY A 181 -13.55 3.45 -36.78
C GLY A 181 -14.19 2.81 -38.03
N SER A 182 -14.57 1.54 -37.93
CA SER A 182 -15.22 0.77 -39.02
C SER A 182 -16.66 0.33 -38.66
N ILE A 183 -17.39 1.15 -37.92
CA ILE A 183 -18.73 0.82 -37.43
C ILE A 183 -19.72 0.61 -38.59
N LYS A 184 -19.55 1.34 -39.68
CA LYS A 184 -20.39 1.23 -40.88
C LYS A 184 -20.26 -0.13 -41.52
N GLU A 185 -19.04 -0.64 -41.62
CA GLU A 185 -18.74 -1.96 -42.17
C GLU A 185 -19.29 -3.08 -41.29
N ILE A 186 -19.14 -2.95 -39.95
CA ILE A 186 -19.68 -3.89 -38.98
C ILE A 186 -21.20 -4.03 -39.12
N ILE A 187 -21.89 -2.89 -39.25
CA ILE A 187 -23.35 -2.87 -39.44
C ILE A 187 -23.74 -3.45 -40.81
N PHE A 188 -23.06 -3.01 -41.85
CA PHE A 188 -23.39 -3.42 -43.23
C PHE A 188 -23.19 -4.93 -43.49
N TYR A 189 -22.05 -5.48 -42.97
CA TYR A 189 -21.74 -6.91 -43.09
C TYR A 189 -22.30 -7.79 -41.98
N ASN A 190 -23.00 -7.19 -41.01
CA ASN A 190 -23.59 -7.88 -39.84
C ASN A 190 -22.57 -8.74 -39.06
N THR A 191 -21.33 -8.23 -38.91
CA THR A 191 -20.23 -8.95 -38.26
C THR A 191 -20.17 -8.74 -36.73
N LYS A 192 -21.20 -8.13 -36.12
CA LYS A 192 -21.29 -7.84 -34.70
C LYS A 192 -20.90 -9.02 -33.80
N HIS A 193 -21.41 -10.21 -34.07
CA HIS A 193 -21.15 -11.39 -33.24
C HIS A 193 -19.68 -11.82 -33.23
N ALA A 194 -19.00 -11.76 -34.38
CA ALA A 194 -17.59 -12.10 -34.50
C ALA A 194 -16.72 -11.14 -33.69
N VAL A 195 -16.98 -9.84 -33.86
CA VAL A 195 -16.23 -8.78 -33.14
C VAL A 195 -16.44 -8.84 -31.63
N LEU A 196 -17.68 -9.09 -31.16
CA LEU A 196 -17.98 -9.27 -29.74
C LEU A 196 -17.28 -10.49 -29.16
N LYS A 197 -17.22 -11.61 -29.88
CA LYS A 197 -16.54 -12.84 -29.43
C LYS A 197 -15.04 -12.63 -29.28
N ASP A 198 -14.40 -11.91 -30.22
CA ASP A 198 -12.98 -11.61 -30.15
C ASP A 198 -12.65 -10.69 -28.96
N PHE A 199 -13.49 -9.66 -28.75
CA PHE A 199 -13.35 -8.75 -27.63
C PHE A 199 -13.57 -9.47 -26.29
N ASP A 200 -14.57 -10.33 -26.18
CA ASP A 200 -14.86 -11.10 -24.96
C ASP A 200 -13.67 -11.98 -24.56
N GLY A 201 -13.05 -12.67 -25.53
CA GLY A 201 -11.85 -13.45 -25.26
C GLY A 201 -10.69 -12.64 -24.66
N MET A 202 -10.45 -11.42 -25.14
CA MET A 202 -9.45 -10.51 -24.57
C MET A 202 -9.86 -10.02 -23.18
N ASN A 203 -11.12 -9.65 -23.02
CA ASN A 203 -11.67 -9.14 -21.76
C ASN A 203 -11.60 -10.18 -20.64
N VAL A 204 -11.97 -11.43 -20.92
CA VAL A 204 -11.90 -12.54 -19.96
C VAL A 204 -10.46 -12.81 -19.53
N ARG A 205 -9.48 -12.83 -20.47
CA ARG A 205 -8.06 -13.03 -20.11
C ARG A 205 -7.53 -11.89 -19.25
N MET A 206 -7.86 -10.65 -19.58
CA MET A 206 -7.48 -9.48 -18.82
C MET A 206 -8.08 -9.51 -17.40
N ALA A 207 -9.41 -9.69 -17.29
CA ALA A 207 -10.13 -9.70 -16.03
C ALA A 207 -9.67 -10.85 -15.12
N SER A 208 -9.42 -12.04 -15.69
CA SER A 208 -8.90 -13.18 -14.93
C SER A 208 -7.51 -12.90 -14.37
N ALA A 209 -6.60 -12.36 -15.17
CA ALA A 209 -5.25 -12.04 -14.71
C ALA A 209 -5.24 -10.91 -13.68
N GLU A 210 -6.09 -9.89 -13.84
CA GLU A 210 -6.24 -8.80 -12.88
C GLU A 210 -6.86 -9.30 -11.56
N GLY A 211 -7.90 -10.13 -11.63
CA GLY A 211 -8.52 -10.77 -10.46
C GLY A 211 -7.53 -11.64 -9.69
N VAL A 212 -6.69 -12.42 -10.39
CA VAL A 212 -5.61 -13.18 -9.75
C VAL A 212 -4.62 -12.26 -9.03
N ASN A 213 -4.20 -11.16 -9.62
CA ASN A 213 -3.30 -10.21 -8.95
C ASN A 213 -3.93 -9.59 -7.71
N MET A 214 -5.21 -9.24 -7.78
CA MET A 214 -5.95 -8.66 -6.64
C MET A 214 -6.03 -9.62 -5.47
N TYR A 215 -6.35 -10.90 -5.70
CA TYR A 215 -6.41 -11.85 -4.59
C TYR A 215 -5.03 -12.21 -4.05
N LEU A 216 -4.01 -12.37 -4.91
CA LEU A 216 -2.63 -12.67 -4.50
C LEU A 216 -2.06 -11.56 -3.59
N ALA A 217 -2.42 -10.31 -3.84
CA ALA A 217 -2.01 -9.19 -3.00
C ALA A 217 -2.65 -9.22 -1.59
N GLN A 218 -3.76 -9.94 -1.41
CA GLN A 218 -4.49 -10.02 -0.13
C GLN A 218 -4.25 -11.31 0.67
N ILE A 219 -3.80 -12.40 0.02
CA ILE A 219 -3.54 -13.70 0.68
C ILE A 219 -2.67 -13.57 1.94
N PRO A 220 -1.55 -12.81 1.94
CA PRO A 220 -0.67 -12.73 3.10
C PRO A 220 -1.36 -12.29 4.37
N ARG A 221 -2.37 -11.42 4.24
CA ARG A 221 -3.16 -10.95 5.37
C ARG A 221 -3.79 -12.14 6.12
N PHE A 222 -4.51 -13.00 5.40
CA PHE A 222 -5.21 -14.13 6.00
C PHE A 222 -4.26 -15.17 6.62
N ILE A 223 -3.14 -15.44 5.94
CA ILE A 223 -2.11 -16.36 6.45
C ILE A 223 -1.53 -15.84 7.77
N ILE A 224 -1.16 -14.57 7.81
CA ILE A 224 -0.46 -13.99 8.96
C ILE A 224 -1.43 -13.74 10.12
N ASP A 225 -2.66 -13.33 9.87
CA ASP A 225 -3.69 -13.21 10.91
C ASP A 225 -3.90 -14.56 11.62
N SER A 226 -3.95 -15.65 10.86
CA SER A 226 -4.08 -17.02 11.40
C SER A 226 -2.83 -17.46 12.15
N LEU A 227 -1.64 -17.22 11.61
CA LEU A 227 -0.37 -17.56 12.26
C LEU A 227 -0.18 -16.80 13.57
N LEU A 228 -0.59 -15.54 13.63
CA LEU A 228 -0.51 -14.73 14.84
C LEU A 228 -1.43 -15.27 15.93
N LEU A 229 -2.65 -15.67 15.59
CA LEU A 229 -3.58 -16.28 16.53
C LEU A 229 -3.02 -17.60 17.08
N ILE A 230 -2.47 -18.46 16.21
CA ILE A 230 -1.82 -19.73 16.60
C ILE A 230 -0.63 -19.43 17.52
N ALA A 231 0.23 -18.48 17.16
CA ALA A 231 1.38 -18.09 17.97
C ALA A 231 0.97 -17.59 19.36
N LEU A 232 -0.11 -16.80 19.45
CA LEU A 232 -0.62 -16.27 20.71
C LEU A 232 -1.14 -17.41 21.62
N VAL A 233 -1.87 -18.37 21.07
CA VAL A 233 -2.37 -19.53 21.80
C VAL A 233 -1.20 -20.40 22.29
N LEU A 234 -0.21 -20.71 21.44
CA LEU A 234 0.97 -21.48 21.80
C LEU A 234 1.82 -20.75 22.86
N PHE A 235 1.96 -19.43 22.75
CA PHE A 235 2.65 -18.63 23.75
C PHE A 235 1.94 -18.66 25.10
N ALA A 236 0.61 -18.56 25.12
CA ALA A 236 -0.18 -18.66 26.34
C ALA A 236 -0.05 -20.04 26.99
N ALA A 237 -0.09 -21.11 26.19
CA ALA A 237 0.09 -22.47 26.66
C ALA A 237 1.51 -22.69 27.25
N PHE A 238 2.56 -22.25 26.56
CA PHE A 238 3.93 -22.32 27.03
C PHE A 238 4.16 -21.54 28.32
N TYR A 239 3.58 -20.34 28.39
CA TYR A 239 3.70 -19.51 29.59
C TYR A 239 3.04 -20.14 30.82
N SER A 240 1.90 -20.80 30.65
CA SER A 240 1.19 -21.55 31.67
C SER A 240 2.04 -22.66 32.30
N THR A 241 2.96 -23.25 31.52
CA THR A 241 3.84 -24.34 31.99
C THR A 241 5.05 -23.86 32.80
N GLN A 242 5.43 -22.58 32.68
CA GLN A 242 6.63 -22.01 33.32
C GLN A 242 6.41 -21.47 34.76
N GLY A 243 5.17 -21.52 35.28
CA GLY A 243 4.86 -21.06 36.63
C GLY A 243 5.13 -19.58 36.92
N LEU A 244 5.26 -18.75 35.87
CA LEU A 244 5.51 -17.35 36.00
C LEU A 244 4.28 -16.60 36.52
N THR A 245 4.48 -15.48 37.23
CA THR A 245 3.37 -14.73 37.83
C THR A 245 2.43 -14.18 36.75
N ALA A 246 1.13 -14.40 36.92
CA ALA A 246 0.09 -13.98 36.00
C ALA A 246 0.16 -12.49 35.65
N ASN A 247 0.67 -11.66 36.55
CA ASN A 247 0.77 -10.21 36.36
C ASN A 247 1.80 -9.85 35.25
N ASN A 248 2.98 -10.45 35.24
CA ASN A 248 3.99 -10.21 34.21
C ASN A 248 3.52 -10.69 32.80
N PHE A 249 2.74 -11.75 32.77
CA PHE A 249 2.13 -12.25 31.52
C PHE A 249 1.15 -11.23 30.94
N ILE A 250 0.20 -10.76 31.77
CA ILE A 250 -0.83 -9.78 31.32
C ILE A 250 -0.15 -8.51 30.82
N VAL A 251 0.87 -8.02 31.50
CA VAL A 251 1.64 -6.82 31.09
C VAL A 251 2.27 -7.02 29.72
N THR A 252 2.99 -8.13 29.53
CA THR A 252 3.69 -8.41 28.28
C THR A 252 2.71 -8.59 27.12
N VAL A 253 1.67 -9.39 27.30
CA VAL A 253 0.64 -9.62 26.28
C VAL A 253 -0.07 -8.32 25.91
N SER A 254 -0.35 -7.45 26.88
CA SER A 254 -1.00 -6.15 26.62
C SER A 254 -0.11 -5.24 25.77
N ILE A 255 1.18 -5.12 26.08
CA ILE A 255 2.12 -4.27 25.31
C ILE A 255 2.27 -4.78 23.88
N TYR A 256 2.57 -6.06 23.72
CA TYR A 256 2.73 -6.66 22.37
C TYR A 256 1.41 -6.77 21.62
N GLY A 257 0.29 -7.00 22.31
CA GLY A 257 -1.05 -7.00 21.73
C GLY A 257 -1.41 -5.64 21.11
N VAL A 258 -1.25 -4.54 21.87
CA VAL A 258 -1.51 -3.19 21.36
C VAL A 258 -0.55 -2.79 20.24
N ALA A 259 0.74 -3.14 20.37
CA ALA A 259 1.70 -2.93 19.29
C ALA A 259 1.34 -3.74 18.05
N GLY A 260 0.93 -5.00 18.23
CA GLY A 260 0.48 -5.89 17.16
C GLY A 260 -0.69 -5.34 16.38
N LEU A 261 -1.69 -4.73 17.04
CA LEU A 261 -2.83 -4.06 16.39
C LEU A 261 -2.41 -2.95 15.41
N LYS A 262 -1.20 -2.40 15.54
CA LYS A 262 -0.65 -1.38 14.63
C LYS A 262 0.39 -1.95 13.66
N LEU A 263 1.25 -2.85 14.14
CA LEU A 263 2.31 -3.45 13.33
C LEU A 263 1.74 -4.38 12.26
N LEU A 264 0.75 -5.20 12.60
CA LEU A 264 0.19 -6.16 11.68
C LEU A 264 -0.42 -5.48 10.43
N PRO A 265 -1.33 -4.49 10.57
CA PRO A 265 -1.80 -3.75 9.40
C PRO A 265 -0.69 -3.00 8.67
N ALA A 266 0.37 -2.55 9.37
CA ALA A 266 1.48 -1.88 8.71
C ALA A 266 2.25 -2.84 7.78
N PHE A 267 2.59 -4.06 8.24
CA PHE A 267 3.22 -5.08 7.42
C PHE A 267 2.33 -5.56 6.27
N GLN A 268 1.02 -5.74 6.52
CA GLN A 268 0.05 -6.08 5.48
C GLN A 268 0.02 -5.04 4.37
N ASN A 269 -0.03 -3.76 4.75
CA ASN A 269 -0.03 -2.65 3.80
C ASN A 269 1.31 -2.54 3.05
N ILE A 270 2.45 -2.79 3.70
CA ILE A 270 3.77 -2.83 3.04
C ILE A 270 3.75 -3.89 1.92
N PHE A 271 3.29 -5.10 2.23
CA PHE A 271 3.18 -6.15 1.23
C PHE A 271 2.22 -5.77 0.09
N TYR A 272 1.04 -5.27 0.43
CA TYR A 272 0.02 -4.84 -0.54
C TYR A 272 0.57 -3.79 -1.50
N PHE A 273 1.15 -2.71 -0.98
CA PHE A 273 1.69 -1.63 -1.82
C PHE A 273 2.89 -2.09 -2.65
N ALA A 274 3.76 -2.94 -2.11
CA ALA A 274 4.85 -3.52 -2.88
C ALA A 274 4.34 -4.38 -4.05
N SER A 275 3.30 -5.17 -3.83
CA SER A 275 2.66 -5.98 -4.86
C SER A 275 1.98 -5.13 -5.93
N GLU A 276 1.30 -4.04 -5.54
CA GLU A 276 0.65 -3.09 -6.45
C GLU A 276 1.67 -2.32 -7.31
N ILE A 277 2.82 -1.93 -6.74
CA ILE A 277 3.92 -1.32 -7.48
C ILE A 277 4.46 -2.33 -8.51
N GLN A 278 4.67 -3.58 -8.10
CA GLN A 278 5.14 -4.64 -9.00
C GLN A 278 4.14 -4.92 -10.14
N ALA A 279 2.85 -4.97 -9.83
CA ALA A 279 1.78 -5.20 -10.80
C ALA A 279 1.72 -4.11 -11.90
N ARG A 280 2.16 -2.90 -11.58
CA ARG A 280 2.15 -1.76 -12.53
C ARG A 280 3.53 -1.43 -13.13
N SER A 281 4.57 -2.19 -12.81
CA SER A 281 5.95 -1.89 -13.23
C SER A 281 6.13 -1.77 -14.75
N LYS A 282 5.36 -2.54 -15.54
CA LYS A 282 5.40 -2.48 -17.00
C LYS A 282 5.05 -1.08 -17.54
N TYR A 283 4.07 -0.41 -16.94
CA TYR A 283 3.63 0.91 -17.39
C TYR A 283 4.72 1.98 -17.19
N LEU A 284 5.45 1.91 -16.08
CA LEU A 284 6.60 2.76 -15.85
C LEU A 284 7.70 2.53 -16.90
N ASN A 285 8.00 1.26 -17.19
CA ASN A 285 9.00 0.90 -18.18
C ASN A 285 8.64 1.35 -19.61
N ASN A 286 7.36 1.47 -19.92
CA ASN A 286 6.89 2.02 -21.20
C ASN A 286 7.10 3.53 -21.31
N ILE A 287 6.99 4.26 -20.20
CA ILE A 287 7.01 5.74 -20.19
C ILE A 287 8.42 6.30 -19.99
N VAL A 288 9.25 5.68 -19.17
CA VAL A 288 10.60 6.19 -18.85
C VAL A 288 11.45 6.48 -20.08
N PRO A 289 11.53 5.62 -21.13
CA PRO A 289 12.28 5.91 -22.33
C PRO A 289 11.76 7.14 -23.08
N LEU A 290 10.45 7.36 -23.06
CA LEU A 290 9.83 8.51 -23.74
C LEU A 290 10.11 9.81 -23.02
N ILE A 291 9.99 9.83 -21.69
CA ILE A 291 10.26 11.02 -20.87
C ILE A 291 11.74 11.42 -20.99
N ASN A 292 12.65 10.47 -21.07
CA ASN A 292 14.09 10.76 -21.22
C ASN A 292 14.46 11.35 -22.60
N GLN A 293 13.59 11.21 -23.61
CA GLN A 293 13.76 11.83 -24.92
C GLN A 293 13.25 13.27 -24.96
N ILE A 294 12.42 13.67 -24.01
CA ILE A 294 11.88 15.03 -23.87
C ILE A 294 12.96 15.90 -23.21
N LYS A 295 13.46 16.92 -23.92
CA LYS A 295 14.44 17.85 -23.36
C LYS A 295 13.85 18.64 -22.21
N PRO A 296 14.61 18.93 -21.13
CA PRO A 296 14.14 19.72 -19.99
C PRO A 296 13.71 21.16 -20.36
N GLU A 297 14.18 21.67 -21.47
CA GLU A 297 13.94 23.04 -21.94
C GLU A 297 12.55 23.24 -22.58
N ASP A 298 11.84 22.18 -22.91
CA ASP A 298 10.50 22.24 -23.53
C ASP A 298 9.38 22.28 -22.48
N ILE A 299 9.68 22.78 -21.27
CA ILE A 299 8.76 22.65 -20.10
C ILE A 299 8.19 24.05 -19.73
N PHE A 300 7.69 24.81 -20.67
CA PHE A 300 6.85 25.98 -20.34
C PHE A 300 5.74 26.18 -21.35
#